data_194d676bde9f9febf311da8f8df4d486
#
_entry.id   194d676bde9f9febf311da8f8df4d486
#
_cell.length_a   1.000
_cell.length_b   1.000
_cell.length_c   1.000
_cell.angle_alpha   90.00
_cell.angle_beta   90.00
_cell.angle_gamma   90.00
#
_symmetry.space_group_name_H-M   'P 1'
#
loop_
_entity.id
_entity.type
_entity.pdbx_description
1 polymer ?
#
loop_
_entity_poly.entity_id
_entity_poly.type
_entity_poly.pdbx_seq_one_letter_code
_entity_poly.pdbx_strand_id
1 'polypeptide(L)'
;MKPLYIYFLAASLACTSCSDSWLDLNPSTSVTTDQAFTTLENAQTALNGIYRLASAHSYYGDNFFYFGDCRAADVQARMSKGDGKRVSPYYEYNVKSTDSFNTSLPWNQVYKVIRQINNLIAAIEGGQVNTTDTQALDEIKAQALAMRGLALYDLIRVFAMPYSYDNGQSLGVPIVTTATEPDSKPERNTVAECYDQIIADLTGSLAGLSKEKKDGYLNYWAVQGILSRVYLNKLDYPNAYKAATDVIENSKNLYQLYTIDEYPTVWGKEYTSESLFEFYFSLTEPSGGSGGEGAPMVYANEEKVDWNNLILSEDYLNLLDEDPQDVRHCVTEVSAIANNEGLPEAARNRAVYLTKFPGKTGDPRDNNLCIVRLSEIYLNAAEAGLKIGGEQATKGMEYLNDVITNRTTNTAMKVNAAADFTLERILKERRKELVGEGLVVYDYTRNKLPVERKGSWHLTSLDTSGAYTIQPNDSRLAIPIPQTEIDANPNLVQNP
;
A
#
# COMPACT_ATOMS: atom_id res chain seq x y z
N MET A 1 42.32 -25.73 -69.55
CA MET A 1 40.85 -25.46 -69.44
C MET A 1 40.18 -26.17 -68.24
N LYS A 2 40.90 -26.47 -67.17
CA LYS A 2 40.32 -27.17 -65.98
C LYS A 2 40.20 -26.30 -64.70
N PRO A 3 40.76 -25.11 -64.50
CA PRO A 3 40.53 -24.36 -63.25
C PRO A 3 39.31 -23.44 -63.29
N LEU A 4 38.73 -23.12 -64.46
CA LEU A 4 37.63 -22.14 -64.56
C LEU A 4 36.26 -22.71 -64.09
N TYR A 5 36.06 -24.01 -64.21
CA TYR A 5 34.83 -24.70 -63.75
C TYR A 5 34.75 -24.84 -62.22
N ILE A 6 35.87 -24.90 -61.51
CA ILE A 6 35.91 -25.02 -60.05
C ILE A 6 35.50 -23.69 -59.41
N TYR A 7 35.85 -22.56 -60.00
CA TYR A 7 35.45 -21.22 -59.51
C TYR A 7 33.96 -20.92 -59.78
N PHE A 8 33.37 -21.44 -60.84
CA PHE A 8 31.94 -21.32 -61.12
C PHE A 8 31.07 -22.20 -60.18
N LEU A 9 31.56 -23.37 -59.79
CA LEU A 9 30.88 -24.23 -58.82
C LEU A 9 30.98 -23.72 -57.38
N ALA A 10 32.07 -23.06 -57.03
CA ALA A 10 32.25 -22.40 -55.72
C ALA A 10 31.44 -21.11 -55.58
N ALA A 11 31.24 -20.38 -56.70
CA ALA A 11 30.40 -19.15 -56.70
C ALA A 11 28.90 -19.46 -56.65
N SER A 12 28.43 -20.59 -57.13
CA SER A 12 27.02 -21.00 -57.08
C SER A 12 26.60 -21.58 -55.72
N LEU A 13 27.50 -22.00 -54.86
CA LEU A 13 27.25 -22.45 -53.49
C LEU A 13 27.20 -21.33 -52.46
N ALA A 14 27.66 -20.11 -52.85
CA ALA A 14 27.64 -18.96 -51.96
C ALA A 14 26.32 -18.14 -51.98
N CYS A 15 25.38 -18.47 -52.87
CA CYS A 15 24.11 -17.73 -53.05
C CYS A 15 22.87 -18.41 -52.45
N THR A 16 23.02 -19.53 -51.72
CA THR A 16 21.88 -20.23 -51.12
C THR A 16 21.82 -20.14 -49.59
N SER A 17 22.55 -19.23 -48.99
CA SER A 17 22.54 -19.04 -47.54
C SER A 17 22.05 -17.66 -47.17
N CYS A 18 20.77 -17.42 -47.28
CA CYS A 18 20.05 -16.43 -46.53
C CYS A 18 18.56 -16.80 -46.54
N SER A 19 18.16 -17.70 -45.67
CA SER A 19 16.79 -17.68 -45.17
C SER A 19 16.83 -16.88 -43.88
N ASP A 20 16.20 -15.70 -43.85
CA ASP A 20 16.08 -14.84 -42.68
C ASP A 20 15.48 -15.54 -41.44
N SER A 21 14.84 -16.69 -41.65
CA SER A 21 14.23 -17.49 -40.59
C SER A 21 15.22 -18.17 -39.61
N TRP A 22 16.54 -18.16 -39.90
CA TRP A 22 17.55 -18.72 -38.98
C TRP A 22 17.98 -17.73 -37.91
N LEU A 23 17.70 -16.43 -38.10
CA LEU A 23 18.00 -15.37 -37.15
C LEU A 23 16.81 -15.05 -36.22
N ASP A 24 15.61 -15.58 -36.53
CA ASP A 24 14.41 -15.48 -35.65
C ASP A 24 14.43 -16.56 -34.57
N LEU A 25 15.50 -16.62 -33.81
CA LEU A 25 15.52 -17.39 -32.57
C LEU A 25 14.76 -16.61 -31.51
N ASN A 26 13.47 -16.89 -31.38
CA ASN A 26 12.75 -16.50 -30.18
C ASN A 26 13.46 -17.13 -28.97
N PRO A 27 13.86 -16.36 -27.94
CA PRO A 27 14.47 -16.92 -26.76
C PRO A 27 13.54 -18.00 -26.19
N SER A 28 14.04 -19.19 -25.97
CA SER A 28 13.25 -20.34 -25.46
C SER A 28 12.71 -20.11 -24.03
N THR A 29 13.10 -19.00 -23.41
CA THR A 29 12.73 -18.60 -22.05
C THR A 29 11.95 -17.29 -21.96
N SER A 30 11.64 -16.63 -23.09
CA SER A 30 10.80 -15.42 -23.11
C SER A 30 9.75 -15.53 -24.21
N VAL A 31 8.51 -15.28 -23.84
CA VAL A 31 7.38 -15.15 -24.77
C VAL A 31 7.41 -13.74 -25.34
N THR A 32 7.25 -13.60 -26.68
CA THR A 32 7.10 -12.27 -27.29
C THR A 32 5.84 -11.60 -26.76
N THR A 33 5.80 -10.28 -26.73
CA THR A 33 4.63 -9.51 -26.24
C THR A 33 3.34 -9.94 -26.97
N ASP A 34 3.43 -10.23 -28.27
CA ASP A 34 2.29 -10.66 -29.09
C ASP A 34 1.78 -12.07 -28.74
N GLN A 35 2.61 -12.91 -28.14
CA GLN A 35 2.24 -14.25 -27.69
C GLN A 35 1.84 -14.29 -26.21
N ALA A 36 2.19 -13.27 -25.45
CA ALA A 36 2.00 -13.24 -24.00
C ALA A 36 0.53 -13.20 -23.57
N PHE A 37 -0.39 -12.79 -24.45
CA PHE A 37 -1.80 -12.55 -24.13
C PHE A 37 -2.79 -13.31 -25.04
N THR A 38 -2.36 -14.38 -25.68
CA THR A 38 -3.19 -15.05 -26.71
C THR A 38 -4.28 -15.97 -26.14
N THR A 39 -4.20 -16.37 -24.89
CA THR A 39 -5.18 -17.25 -24.23
C THR A 39 -5.63 -16.69 -22.89
N LEU A 40 -6.79 -17.16 -22.39
CA LEU A 40 -7.29 -16.81 -21.06
C LEU A 40 -6.27 -17.17 -19.96
N GLU A 41 -5.61 -18.32 -20.06
CA GLU A 41 -4.58 -18.76 -19.13
C GLU A 41 -3.37 -17.80 -19.11
N ASN A 42 -2.94 -17.34 -20.29
CA ASN A 42 -1.86 -16.38 -20.40
C ASN A 42 -2.25 -15.02 -19.80
N ALA A 43 -3.49 -14.55 -20.02
CA ALA A 43 -4.01 -13.34 -19.43
C ALA A 43 -4.08 -13.44 -17.88
N GLN A 44 -4.52 -14.59 -17.35
CA GLN A 44 -4.51 -14.86 -15.90
C GLN A 44 -3.08 -14.89 -15.34
N THR A 45 -2.14 -15.51 -16.06
CA THR A 45 -0.73 -15.55 -15.66
C THR A 45 -0.14 -14.14 -15.63
N ALA A 46 -0.47 -13.29 -16.59
CA ALA A 46 -0.06 -11.89 -16.60
C ALA A 46 -0.65 -11.10 -15.42
N LEU A 47 -1.93 -11.33 -15.10
CA LEU A 47 -2.57 -10.75 -13.90
C LEU A 47 -1.84 -11.20 -12.62
N ASN A 48 -1.52 -12.49 -12.49
CA ASN A 48 -0.75 -12.99 -11.34
C ASN A 48 0.63 -12.32 -11.25
N GLY A 49 1.27 -12.10 -12.40
CA GLY A 49 2.53 -11.34 -12.50
C GLY A 49 2.39 -9.89 -12.04
N ILE A 50 1.25 -9.24 -12.29
CA ILE A 50 0.94 -7.89 -11.80
C ILE A 50 0.84 -7.88 -10.27
N TYR A 51 0.10 -8.82 -9.66
CA TYR A 51 0.05 -8.96 -8.20
C TYR A 51 1.43 -9.21 -7.59
N ARG A 52 2.22 -10.07 -8.24
CA ARG A 52 3.60 -10.35 -7.80
C ARG A 52 4.51 -9.11 -7.89
N LEU A 53 4.36 -8.29 -8.91
CA LEU A 53 5.10 -7.02 -9.03
C LEU A 53 4.64 -6.00 -7.97
N ALA A 54 3.35 -5.99 -7.64
CA ALA A 54 2.82 -5.11 -6.60
C ALA A 54 3.26 -5.54 -5.19
N SER A 55 3.47 -6.83 -4.94
CA SER A 55 4.02 -7.34 -3.67
C SER A 55 5.55 -7.23 -3.56
N ALA A 56 6.25 -6.68 -4.58
CA ALA A 56 7.70 -6.55 -4.55
C ALA A 56 8.18 -5.68 -3.38
N HIS A 57 9.44 -5.92 -2.97
CA HIS A 57 10.12 -5.18 -1.90
C HIS A 57 10.02 -3.65 -2.04
N SER A 58 10.23 -3.11 -3.24
CA SER A 58 10.15 -1.67 -3.49
C SER A 58 8.72 -1.12 -3.64
N TYR A 59 7.70 -1.91 -3.34
CA TYR A 59 6.31 -1.46 -3.27
C TYR A 59 5.67 -1.95 -1.96
N TYR A 60 4.62 -2.80 -1.99
CA TYR A 60 3.93 -3.25 -0.78
C TYR A 60 4.77 -4.18 0.11
N GLY A 61 5.74 -4.89 -0.45
CA GLY A 61 6.63 -5.76 0.34
C GLY A 61 7.46 -5.01 1.38
N ASP A 62 7.62 -3.68 1.23
CA ASP A 62 8.40 -2.85 2.15
C ASP A 62 7.90 -1.39 2.17
N ASN A 63 8.49 -0.51 1.34
CA ASN A 63 8.41 0.95 1.44
C ASN A 63 6.99 1.53 1.60
N PHE A 64 6.03 1.12 0.77
CA PHE A 64 4.68 1.68 0.82
C PHE A 64 3.90 1.23 2.04
N PHE A 65 4.21 0.07 2.58
CA PHE A 65 3.49 -0.46 3.73
C PHE A 65 3.78 0.33 5.00
N TYR A 66 5.05 0.58 5.33
CA TYR A 66 5.41 1.32 6.54
C TYR A 66 5.52 2.84 6.36
N PHE A 67 5.47 3.36 5.13
CA PHE A 67 5.63 4.79 4.83
C PHE A 67 4.74 5.68 5.72
N GLY A 68 3.46 5.35 5.80
CA GLY A 68 2.51 6.15 6.57
C GLY A 68 2.76 6.12 8.08
N ASP A 69 3.20 4.98 8.60
CA ASP A 69 3.51 4.85 10.03
C ASP A 69 4.78 5.62 10.40
N CYS A 70 5.85 5.51 9.60
CA CYS A 70 7.08 6.30 9.81
C CYS A 70 6.81 7.80 9.88
N ARG A 71 5.81 8.29 9.17
CA ARG A 71 5.46 9.70 9.08
C ARG A 71 4.40 10.12 10.08
N ALA A 72 3.80 9.18 10.81
CA ALA A 72 2.85 9.42 11.90
C ALA A 72 3.55 9.60 13.26
N ALA A 73 2.81 9.46 14.34
CA ALA A 73 3.31 9.65 15.71
C ALA A 73 3.29 8.37 16.56
N ASP A 74 2.71 7.28 16.06
CA ASP A 74 2.45 6.06 16.86
C ASP A 74 3.63 5.11 16.90
N VAL A 75 4.55 5.25 15.93
CA VAL A 75 5.82 4.53 15.93
C VAL A 75 6.99 5.51 15.88
N GLN A 76 8.15 5.03 16.26
CA GLN A 76 9.41 5.78 16.17
C GLN A 76 10.50 4.93 15.55
N ALA A 77 11.39 5.57 14.80
CA ALA A 77 12.57 4.94 14.24
C ALA A 77 13.60 4.63 15.34
N ARG A 78 14.24 3.48 15.21
CA ARG A 78 15.30 3.03 16.09
C ARG A 78 16.64 3.10 15.36
N MET A 79 17.54 3.97 15.81
CA MET A 79 18.83 4.23 15.16
C MET A 79 19.96 3.26 15.58
N SER A 80 19.74 2.40 16.58
CA SER A 80 20.81 1.65 17.24
C SER A 80 21.41 0.49 16.44
N LYS A 81 20.77 0.07 15.35
CA LYS A 81 21.28 -1.05 14.54
C LYS A 81 21.65 -0.64 13.11
N GLY A 82 22.63 0.28 13.00
CA GLY A 82 23.40 0.46 11.77
C GLY A 82 22.67 1.05 10.57
N ASP A 83 21.37 0.93 10.44
CA ASP A 83 20.63 1.37 9.30
C ASP A 83 19.16 1.71 9.57
N GLY A 84 18.93 2.63 10.51
CA GLY A 84 17.73 3.46 10.38
C GLY A 84 17.64 4.16 9.00
N LYS A 85 18.59 3.92 8.11
CA LYS A 85 18.73 4.53 6.78
C LYS A 85 17.48 4.39 5.92
N ARG A 86 16.71 3.31 6.05
CA ARG A 86 15.51 3.09 5.24
C ARG A 86 14.30 3.81 5.80
N VAL A 87 14.07 3.68 7.11
CA VAL A 87 12.93 4.30 7.80
C VAL A 87 13.24 5.73 8.22
N SER A 88 14.50 6.05 8.55
CA SER A 88 14.89 7.38 9.04
C SER A 88 14.56 8.51 8.09
N PRO A 89 14.81 8.45 6.77
CA PRO A 89 14.45 9.55 5.87
C PRO A 89 12.95 9.85 5.88
N TYR A 90 12.09 8.82 5.97
CA TYR A 90 10.66 9.01 6.11
C TYR A 90 10.29 9.58 7.48
N TYR A 91 10.86 9.00 8.53
CA TYR A 91 10.61 9.42 9.91
C TYR A 91 11.04 10.85 10.19
N GLU A 92 12.19 11.27 9.68
CA GLU A 92 12.74 12.61 9.84
C GLU A 92 12.18 13.62 8.82
N TYR A 93 11.32 13.21 7.90
CA TYR A 93 10.85 14.04 6.78
C TYR A 93 11.99 14.66 5.97
N ASN A 94 13.06 13.90 5.77
CA ASN A 94 14.31 14.35 5.13
C ASN A 94 14.67 13.48 3.91
N VAL A 95 13.67 13.02 3.16
CA VAL A 95 13.88 12.27 1.91
C VAL A 95 14.45 13.20 0.85
N LYS A 96 15.49 12.77 0.14
CA LYS A 96 16.11 13.51 -0.96
C LYS A 96 15.75 12.91 -2.30
N SER A 97 15.65 13.77 -3.34
CA SER A 97 15.38 13.31 -4.71
C SER A 97 16.40 12.30 -5.25
N THR A 98 17.61 12.33 -4.71
CA THR A 98 18.71 11.41 -5.07
C THR A 98 18.74 10.12 -4.24
N ASP A 99 17.84 9.98 -3.27
CA ASP A 99 17.72 8.76 -2.49
C ASP A 99 17.03 7.67 -3.32
N SER A 100 17.82 6.77 -3.88
CA SER A 100 17.29 5.73 -4.76
C SER A 100 16.32 4.79 -4.04
N PHE A 101 16.59 4.48 -2.77
CA PHE A 101 15.81 3.52 -2.00
C PHE A 101 14.42 4.07 -1.63
N ASN A 102 14.35 5.32 -1.19
CA ASN A 102 13.12 5.93 -0.70
C ASN A 102 12.33 6.70 -1.79
N THR A 103 12.92 6.94 -2.97
CA THR A 103 12.24 7.63 -4.08
C THR A 103 12.21 6.83 -5.37
N SER A 104 13.38 6.54 -5.97
CA SER A 104 13.46 5.96 -7.33
C SER A 104 12.92 4.54 -7.39
N LEU A 105 13.29 3.68 -6.44
CA LEU A 105 12.81 2.29 -6.44
C LEU A 105 11.29 2.19 -6.26
N PRO A 106 10.65 2.87 -5.26
CA PRO A 106 9.19 2.88 -5.13
C PRO A 106 8.49 3.44 -6.36
N TRP A 107 8.93 4.59 -6.87
CA TRP A 107 8.36 5.21 -8.07
C TRP A 107 8.40 4.28 -9.28
N ASN A 108 9.59 3.78 -9.61
CA ASN A 108 9.79 2.92 -10.76
C ASN A 108 9.00 1.61 -10.65
N GLN A 109 8.90 1.03 -9.45
CA GLN A 109 8.17 -0.22 -9.26
C GLN A 109 6.67 -0.03 -9.50
N VAL A 110 6.08 1.06 -8.99
CA VAL A 110 4.65 1.32 -9.19
C VAL A 110 4.33 1.60 -10.66
N TYR A 111 5.14 2.42 -11.35
CA TYR A 111 4.96 2.64 -12.79
C TYR A 111 5.21 1.39 -13.64
N LYS A 112 6.09 0.48 -13.19
CA LYS A 112 6.25 -0.84 -13.82
C LYS A 112 4.97 -1.68 -13.67
N VAL A 113 4.31 -1.64 -12.51
CA VAL A 113 3.02 -2.29 -12.29
C VAL A 113 1.96 -1.69 -13.23
N ILE A 114 1.83 -0.36 -13.27
CA ILE A 114 0.88 0.35 -14.15
C ILE A 114 1.12 0.00 -15.62
N ARG A 115 2.36 -0.05 -16.06
CA ARG A 115 2.71 -0.45 -17.43
C ARG A 115 2.23 -1.87 -17.78
N GLN A 116 2.46 -2.84 -16.88
CA GLN A 116 2.00 -4.22 -17.12
C GLN A 116 0.47 -4.31 -17.14
N ILE A 117 -0.21 -3.56 -16.28
CA ILE A 117 -1.66 -3.44 -16.28
C ILE A 117 -2.16 -2.89 -17.62
N ASN A 118 -1.58 -1.80 -18.10
CA ASN A 118 -1.99 -1.19 -19.36
C ASN A 118 -1.77 -2.13 -20.56
N ASN A 119 -0.67 -2.88 -20.56
CA ASN A 119 -0.42 -3.88 -21.60
C ASN A 119 -1.48 -4.99 -21.58
N LEU A 120 -1.85 -5.50 -20.41
CA LEU A 120 -2.89 -6.52 -20.27
C LEU A 120 -4.27 -5.99 -20.70
N ILE A 121 -4.65 -4.79 -20.26
CA ILE A 121 -5.91 -4.18 -20.65
C ILE A 121 -5.96 -3.94 -22.17
N ALA A 122 -4.89 -3.41 -22.77
CA ALA A 122 -4.81 -3.19 -24.22
C ALA A 122 -4.94 -4.48 -25.01
N ALA A 123 -4.33 -5.59 -24.56
CA ALA A 123 -4.45 -6.89 -25.20
C ALA A 123 -5.89 -7.44 -25.13
N ILE A 124 -6.57 -7.27 -24.00
CA ILE A 124 -7.97 -7.68 -23.83
C ILE A 124 -8.90 -6.86 -24.74
N GLU A 125 -8.78 -5.52 -24.69
CA GLU A 125 -9.58 -4.60 -25.48
C GLU A 125 -9.32 -4.71 -26.98
N GLY A 126 -8.09 -5.04 -27.36
CA GLY A 126 -7.68 -5.30 -28.73
C GLY A 126 -8.12 -6.67 -29.26
N GLY A 127 -8.79 -7.48 -28.45
CA GLY A 127 -9.29 -8.81 -28.85
C GLY A 127 -8.18 -9.83 -29.09
N GLN A 128 -6.99 -9.65 -28.50
CA GLN A 128 -5.85 -10.59 -28.65
C GLN A 128 -6.08 -11.88 -27.88
N VAL A 129 -6.86 -11.84 -26.77
CA VAL A 129 -7.14 -12.99 -25.93
C VAL A 129 -8.24 -13.84 -26.57
N ASN A 130 -7.87 -15.00 -27.07
CA ASN A 130 -8.82 -15.94 -27.66
C ASN A 130 -9.47 -16.81 -26.56
N THR A 131 -10.74 -16.53 -26.26
CA THR A 131 -11.53 -17.30 -25.28
C THR A 131 -13.02 -17.20 -25.57
N THR A 132 -13.78 -18.22 -25.19
CA THR A 132 -15.25 -18.20 -25.15
C THR A 132 -15.79 -17.83 -23.75
N ASP A 133 -14.94 -17.84 -22.76
CA ASP A 133 -15.27 -17.43 -21.38
C ASP A 133 -15.05 -15.93 -21.22
N THR A 134 -16.04 -15.16 -21.65
CA THR A 134 -16.02 -13.69 -21.57
C THR A 134 -16.13 -13.22 -20.13
N GLN A 135 -16.82 -13.96 -19.25
CA GLN A 135 -16.96 -13.58 -17.85
C GLN A 135 -15.62 -13.64 -17.11
N ALA A 136 -14.83 -14.70 -17.30
CA ALA A 136 -13.50 -14.79 -16.70
C ALA A 136 -12.56 -13.71 -17.28
N LEU A 137 -12.68 -13.40 -18.57
CA LEU A 137 -11.88 -12.34 -19.20
C LEU A 137 -12.25 -10.95 -18.64
N ASP A 138 -13.55 -10.67 -18.46
CA ASP A 138 -14.04 -9.44 -17.86
C ASP A 138 -13.57 -9.29 -16.40
N GLU A 139 -13.53 -10.39 -15.65
CA GLU A 139 -13.00 -10.38 -14.28
C GLU A 139 -11.49 -10.07 -14.24
N ILE A 140 -10.69 -10.66 -15.14
CA ILE A 140 -9.25 -10.34 -15.28
C ILE A 140 -9.07 -8.84 -15.58
N LYS A 141 -9.82 -8.30 -16.53
CA LYS A 141 -9.79 -6.87 -16.86
C LYS A 141 -10.18 -6.00 -15.67
N ALA A 142 -11.24 -6.37 -14.96
CA ALA A 142 -11.72 -5.65 -13.79
C ALA A 142 -10.68 -5.62 -12.66
N GLN A 143 -10.03 -6.74 -12.37
CA GLN A 143 -8.94 -6.79 -11.40
C GLN A 143 -7.74 -5.93 -11.84
N ALA A 144 -7.39 -5.94 -13.13
CA ALA A 144 -6.33 -5.10 -13.66
C ALA A 144 -6.65 -3.60 -13.52
N LEU A 145 -7.89 -3.18 -13.83
CA LEU A 145 -8.36 -1.80 -13.61
C LEU A 145 -8.30 -1.41 -12.13
N ALA A 146 -8.79 -2.26 -11.24
CA ALA A 146 -8.77 -2.02 -9.80
C ALA A 146 -7.33 -1.86 -9.28
N MET A 147 -6.40 -2.71 -9.72
CA MET A 147 -4.97 -2.59 -9.38
C MET A 147 -4.35 -1.30 -9.94
N ARG A 148 -4.77 -0.81 -11.12
CA ARG A 148 -4.28 0.48 -11.64
C ARG A 148 -4.76 1.64 -10.78
N GLY A 149 -6.04 1.65 -10.40
CA GLY A 149 -6.59 2.63 -9.48
C GLY A 149 -5.87 2.65 -8.15
N LEU A 150 -5.61 1.48 -7.55
CA LEU A 150 -4.85 1.36 -6.31
C LEU A 150 -3.40 1.87 -6.47
N ALA A 151 -2.71 1.46 -7.54
CA ALA A 151 -1.33 1.87 -7.80
C ALA A 151 -1.19 3.39 -8.00
N LEU A 152 -2.10 4.01 -8.74
CA LEU A 152 -2.11 5.47 -8.92
C LEU A 152 -2.43 6.19 -7.60
N TYR A 153 -3.36 5.64 -6.80
CA TYR A 153 -3.67 6.17 -5.47
C TYR A 153 -2.46 6.13 -4.54
N ASP A 154 -1.70 5.05 -4.55
CA ASP A 154 -0.49 4.93 -3.75
C ASP A 154 0.57 5.97 -4.16
N LEU A 155 0.77 6.17 -5.46
CA LEU A 155 1.70 7.21 -5.94
C LEU A 155 1.34 8.60 -5.42
N ILE A 156 0.07 9.01 -5.52
CA ILE A 156 -0.31 10.36 -5.06
C ILE A 156 -0.23 10.52 -3.56
N ARG A 157 -0.45 9.46 -2.76
CA ARG A 157 -0.31 9.51 -1.30
C ARG A 157 1.13 9.76 -0.85
N VAL A 158 2.10 9.38 -1.67
CA VAL A 158 3.53 9.47 -1.35
C VAL A 158 4.18 10.69 -2.02
N PHE A 159 3.89 10.90 -3.31
CA PHE A 159 4.60 11.87 -4.14
C PHE A 159 3.82 13.16 -4.41
N ALA A 160 2.68 13.37 -3.77
CA ALA A 160 1.90 14.58 -3.93
C ALA A 160 1.40 15.12 -2.58
N MET A 161 1.03 16.41 -2.57
CA MET A 161 0.36 17.01 -1.42
C MET A 161 -1.02 16.38 -1.23
N PRO A 162 -1.50 16.26 0.04
CA PRO A 162 -2.84 15.75 0.30
C PRO A 162 -3.91 16.58 -0.42
N TYR A 163 -4.98 15.94 -0.88
CA TYR A 163 -6.11 16.65 -1.51
C TYR A 163 -6.64 17.81 -0.66
N SER A 164 -6.65 17.62 0.66
CA SER A 164 -7.09 18.63 1.64
C SER A 164 -6.25 19.90 1.63
N TYR A 165 -5.02 19.88 1.12
CA TYR A 165 -4.13 21.04 1.12
C TYR A 165 -4.75 22.23 0.37
N ASP A 166 -5.15 22.01 -0.87
CA ASP A 166 -5.68 23.04 -1.77
C ASP A 166 -6.84 22.55 -2.65
N ASN A 167 -7.58 21.53 -2.20
CA ASN A 167 -8.63 20.85 -2.94
C ASN A 167 -8.12 20.18 -4.24
N GLY A 168 -6.89 19.69 -4.21
CA GLY A 168 -6.31 18.92 -5.29
C GLY A 168 -5.76 19.74 -6.45
N GLN A 169 -5.54 21.05 -6.30
CA GLN A 169 -5.00 21.91 -7.37
C GLN A 169 -3.48 21.73 -7.56
N SER A 170 -2.76 21.31 -6.52
CA SER A 170 -1.34 20.98 -6.60
C SER A 170 -1.05 19.86 -7.60
N LEU A 171 0.19 19.80 -8.08
CA LEU A 171 0.64 18.74 -8.97
C LEU A 171 0.64 17.39 -8.23
N GLY A 172 -0.02 16.43 -8.84
CA GLY A 172 0.00 15.01 -8.51
C GLY A 172 1.15 14.29 -9.21
N VAL A 173 0.81 13.23 -9.94
CA VAL A 173 1.75 12.42 -10.71
C VAL A 173 1.27 12.26 -12.16
N PRO A 174 2.11 11.83 -13.11
CA PRO A 174 1.66 11.50 -14.46
C PRO A 174 0.60 10.40 -14.46
N ILE A 175 -0.54 10.66 -15.09
CA ILE A 175 -1.58 9.66 -15.34
C ILE A 175 -1.24 8.91 -16.62
N VAL A 176 -0.99 7.60 -16.49
CA VAL A 176 -0.63 6.71 -17.60
C VAL A 176 -1.65 5.59 -17.68
N THR A 177 -2.59 5.68 -18.65
CA THR A 177 -3.70 4.73 -18.81
C THR A 177 -3.59 3.84 -20.04
N THR A 178 -2.57 4.03 -20.86
CA THR A 178 -2.30 3.25 -22.08
C THR A 178 -0.89 2.70 -22.07
N ALA A 179 -0.63 1.72 -22.93
CA ALA A 179 0.75 1.31 -23.20
C ALA A 179 1.51 2.52 -23.75
N THR A 180 2.63 2.85 -23.13
CA THR A 180 3.44 4.02 -23.48
C THR A 180 4.65 3.61 -24.30
N GLU A 181 5.00 4.42 -25.29
CA GLU A 181 6.27 4.30 -26.00
C GLU A 181 7.45 4.63 -25.05
N PRO A 182 8.63 4.01 -25.28
CA PRO A 182 9.80 4.21 -24.44
C PRO A 182 10.22 5.68 -24.26
N ASP A 183 9.95 6.51 -25.27
CA ASP A 183 10.32 7.94 -25.30
C ASP A 183 9.24 8.87 -24.75
N SER A 184 8.16 8.32 -24.23
CA SER A 184 7.05 9.11 -23.66
C SER A 184 7.54 9.96 -22.49
N LYS A 185 7.17 11.25 -22.52
CA LYS A 185 7.54 12.24 -21.49
C LYS A 185 6.29 12.93 -20.94
N PRO A 186 5.45 12.18 -20.20
CA PRO A 186 4.20 12.73 -19.69
C PRO A 186 4.48 13.83 -18.65
N GLU A 187 3.58 14.83 -18.62
CA GLU A 187 3.55 15.85 -17.57
C GLU A 187 2.85 15.31 -16.32
N ARG A 188 3.03 15.99 -15.20
CA ARG A 188 2.26 15.72 -13.97
C ARG A 188 0.85 16.29 -14.13
N ASN A 189 -0.13 15.49 -13.79
CA ASN A 189 -1.51 15.92 -13.64
C ASN A 189 -1.71 16.55 -12.25
N THR A 190 -2.81 17.27 -12.07
CA THR A 190 -3.21 17.74 -10.73
C THR A 190 -3.62 16.57 -9.83
N VAL A 191 -3.55 16.76 -8.53
CA VAL A 191 -4.04 15.78 -7.55
C VAL A 191 -5.54 15.48 -7.79
N ALA A 192 -6.35 16.49 -8.14
CA ALA A 192 -7.77 16.30 -8.44
C ALA A 192 -7.97 15.39 -9.64
N GLU A 193 -7.27 15.62 -10.77
CA GLU A 193 -7.32 14.74 -11.95
C GLU A 193 -6.86 13.32 -11.63
N CYS A 194 -5.82 13.17 -10.79
CA CYS A 194 -5.40 11.85 -10.33
C CYS A 194 -6.51 11.14 -9.55
N TYR A 195 -7.20 11.83 -8.63
CA TYR A 195 -8.34 11.23 -7.90
C TYR A 195 -9.49 10.87 -8.84
N ASP A 196 -9.77 11.69 -9.84
CA ASP A 196 -10.83 11.40 -10.82
C ASP A 196 -10.50 10.13 -11.63
N GLN A 197 -9.24 9.95 -12.05
CA GLN A 197 -8.81 8.73 -12.75
C GLN A 197 -8.83 7.50 -11.82
N ILE A 198 -8.37 7.64 -10.57
CA ILE A 198 -8.41 6.56 -9.57
C ILE A 198 -9.85 6.09 -9.36
N ILE A 199 -10.78 7.02 -9.17
CA ILE A 199 -12.20 6.70 -8.97
C ILE A 199 -12.80 6.08 -10.23
N ALA A 200 -12.44 6.57 -11.42
CA ALA A 200 -12.89 5.99 -12.69
C ALA A 200 -12.44 4.52 -12.83
N ASP A 201 -11.16 4.22 -12.55
CA ASP A 201 -10.64 2.86 -12.61
C ASP A 201 -11.31 1.93 -11.59
N LEU A 202 -11.39 2.37 -10.32
CA LEU A 202 -11.99 1.56 -9.26
C LEU A 202 -13.50 1.34 -9.48
N THR A 203 -14.27 2.37 -9.81
CA THR A 203 -15.71 2.22 -10.06
C THR A 203 -15.99 1.46 -11.35
N GLY A 204 -15.17 1.67 -12.38
CA GLY A 204 -15.27 0.94 -13.66
C GLY A 204 -15.00 -0.56 -13.51
N SER A 205 -14.22 -0.96 -12.51
CA SER A 205 -13.92 -2.37 -12.24
C SER A 205 -15.07 -3.13 -11.58
N LEU A 206 -15.95 -2.46 -10.81
CA LEU A 206 -16.93 -3.11 -9.93
C LEU A 206 -17.86 -4.09 -10.65
N ALA A 207 -18.26 -3.78 -11.88
CA ALA A 207 -19.22 -4.61 -12.62
C ALA A 207 -18.65 -5.97 -13.04
N GLY A 208 -17.33 -6.05 -13.26
CA GLY A 208 -16.65 -7.28 -13.65
C GLY A 208 -16.11 -8.08 -12.46
N LEU A 209 -16.10 -7.52 -11.24
CA LEU A 209 -15.53 -8.19 -10.07
C LEU A 209 -16.53 -9.15 -9.41
N SER A 210 -16.03 -10.32 -9.02
CA SER A 210 -16.77 -11.28 -8.21
C SER A 210 -17.09 -10.71 -6.82
N LYS A 211 -18.28 -11.06 -6.28
CA LYS A 211 -18.66 -10.80 -4.89
C LYS A 211 -18.26 -11.93 -3.94
N GLU A 212 -17.75 -13.04 -4.45
CA GLU A 212 -17.18 -14.10 -3.63
C GLU A 212 -15.85 -13.67 -3.01
N LYS A 213 -15.51 -14.25 -1.86
CA LYS A 213 -14.18 -14.06 -1.27
C LYS A 213 -13.12 -14.70 -2.15
N LYS A 214 -12.08 -13.95 -2.49
CA LYS A 214 -10.97 -14.42 -3.33
C LYS A 214 -9.65 -14.15 -2.62
N ASP A 215 -9.06 -15.20 -2.13
CA ASP A 215 -7.79 -15.15 -1.38
C ASP A 215 -6.65 -14.67 -2.29
N GLY A 216 -6.01 -13.57 -1.88
CA GLY A 216 -4.90 -12.96 -2.62
C GLY A 216 -5.30 -12.12 -3.85
N TYR A 217 -6.59 -11.98 -4.16
CA TYR A 217 -7.08 -11.20 -5.29
C TYR A 217 -8.10 -10.14 -4.86
N LEU A 218 -8.17 -9.06 -5.63
CA LEU A 218 -9.21 -8.05 -5.45
C LEU A 218 -10.57 -8.62 -5.88
N ASN A 219 -11.56 -8.46 -5.01
CA ASN A 219 -12.95 -8.72 -5.30
C ASN A 219 -13.77 -7.43 -5.15
N TYR A 220 -15.07 -7.50 -5.39
CA TYR A 220 -15.97 -6.35 -5.28
C TYR A 220 -15.85 -5.64 -3.91
N TRP A 221 -15.81 -6.39 -2.82
CA TRP A 221 -15.78 -5.84 -1.46
C TRP A 221 -14.47 -5.17 -1.12
N ALA A 222 -13.37 -5.75 -1.56
CA ALA A 222 -12.04 -5.15 -1.40
C ALA A 222 -11.97 -3.81 -2.14
N VAL A 223 -12.50 -3.73 -3.36
CA VAL A 223 -12.52 -2.49 -4.14
C VAL A 223 -13.45 -1.45 -3.54
N GLN A 224 -14.61 -1.83 -3.02
CA GLN A 224 -15.47 -0.92 -2.26
C GLN A 224 -14.78 -0.40 -1.00
N GLY A 225 -14.03 -1.25 -0.30
CA GLY A 225 -13.18 -0.84 0.83
C GLY A 225 -12.12 0.19 0.42
N ILE A 226 -11.42 -0.05 -0.68
CA ILE A 226 -10.45 0.91 -1.26
C ILE A 226 -11.15 2.23 -1.64
N LEU A 227 -12.32 2.15 -2.30
CA LEU A 227 -13.10 3.33 -2.66
C LEU A 227 -13.51 4.15 -1.43
N SER A 228 -13.91 3.50 -0.33
CA SER A 228 -14.23 4.21 0.91
C SER A 228 -13.04 5.04 1.42
N ARG A 229 -11.82 4.49 1.37
CA ARG A 229 -10.57 5.17 1.73
C ARG A 229 -10.24 6.30 0.75
N VAL A 230 -10.38 6.07 -0.55
CA VAL A 230 -10.11 7.06 -1.61
C VAL A 230 -11.06 8.26 -1.47
N TYR A 231 -12.37 8.02 -1.37
CA TYR A 231 -13.35 9.09 -1.19
C TYR A 231 -13.14 9.86 0.11
N LEU A 232 -12.79 9.17 1.20
CA LEU A 232 -12.52 9.82 2.48
C LEU A 232 -11.33 10.78 2.35
N ASN A 233 -10.24 10.38 1.68
CA ASN A 233 -9.08 11.23 1.43
C ASN A 233 -9.34 12.35 0.40
N LYS A 234 -10.30 12.16 -0.53
CA LYS A 234 -10.80 13.20 -1.43
C LYS A 234 -11.76 14.17 -0.75
N LEU A 235 -12.14 13.92 0.52
CA LEU A 235 -13.14 14.64 1.29
C LEU A 235 -14.57 14.50 0.72
N ASP A 236 -14.83 13.47 -0.06
CA ASP A 236 -16.14 13.11 -0.58
C ASP A 236 -16.85 12.16 0.40
N TYR A 237 -17.30 12.72 1.50
CA TYR A 237 -17.88 11.95 2.60
C TYR A 237 -19.13 11.16 2.23
N PRO A 238 -20.06 11.68 1.38
CA PRO A 238 -21.22 10.90 0.97
C PRO A 238 -20.84 9.61 0.23
N ASN A 239 -19.91 9.66 -0.71
CA ASN A 239 -19.45 8.48 -1.44
C ASN A 239 -18.58 7.57 -0.57
N ALA A 240 -17.75 8.11 0.33
CA ALA A 240 -17.00 7.34 1.32
C ALA A 240 -17.93 6.51 2.22
N TYR A 241 -18.97 7.15 2.75
CA TYR A 241 -19.99 6.51 3.59
C TYR A 241 -20.70 5.40 2.82
N LYS A 242 -21.18 5.70 1.61
CA LYS A 242 -21.89 4.73 0.76
C LYS A 242 -21.03 3.50 0.45
N ALA A 243 -19.77 3.68 0.06
CA ALA A 243 -18.86 2.58 -0.25
C ALA A 243 -18.56 1.73 0.99
N ALA A 244 -18.33 2.37 2.14
CA ALA A 244 -18.07 1.67 3.39
C ALA A 244 -19.31 0.87 3.87
N THR A 245 -20.51 1.48 3.86
CA THR A 245 -21.73 0.82 4.30
C THR A 245 -22.15 -0.32 3.38
N ASP A 246 -21.87 -0.23 2.07
CA ASP A 246 -22.10 -1.34 1.15
C ASP A 246 -21.30 -2.59 1.59
N VAL A 247 -20.02 -2.42 1.95
CA VAL A 247 -19.23 -3.52 2.50
C VAL A 247 -19.82 -4.03 3.81
N ILE A 248 -20.02 -3.14 4.80
CA ILE A 248 -20.48 -3.53 6.14
C ILE A 248 -21.81 -4.28 6.11
N GLU A 249 -22.75 -3.82 5.31
CA GLU A 249 -24.13 -4.33 5.34
C GLU A 249 -24.33 -5.53 4.43
N ASN A 250 -23.63 -5.61 3.29
CA ASN A 250 -23.89 -6.58 2.24
C ASN A 250 -22.85 -7.70 2.13
N SER A 251 -21.74 -7.64 2.88
CA SER A 251 -20.72 -8.69 2.89
C SER A 251 -20.68 -9.54 4.18
N LYS A 252 -21.66 -9.41 5.05
CA LYS A 252 -21.69 -10.01 6.42
C LYS A 252 -21.47 -11.52 6.48
N ASN A 253 -21.80 -12.24 5.42
CA ASN A 253 -21.59 -13.68 5.35
C ASN A 253 -20.14 -14.07 5.01
N LEU A 254 -19.36 -13.11 4.53
CA LEU A 254 -17.98 -13.33 4.06
C LEU A 254 -16.95 -12.71 5.01
N TYR A 255 -17.29 -11.55 5.59
CA TYR A 255 -16.39 -10.76 6.42
C TYR A 255 -17.05 -10.36 7.73
N GLN A 256 -16.30 -10.48 8.83
CA GLN A 256 -16.75 -10.15 10.18
C GLN A 256 -15.60 -9.56 10.97
N LEU A 257 -15.90 -8.63 11.89
CA LEU A 257 -14.91 -8.12 12.83
C LEU A 257 -14.39 -9.27 13.72
N TYR A 258 -13.08 -9.26 13.99
CA TYR A 258 -12.52 -10.17 14.98
C TYR A 258 -13.16 -9.92 16.34
N THR A 259 -13.56 -10.96 17.00
CA THR A 259 -13.96 -10.90 18.40
C THR A 259 -12.75 -10.69 19.32
N ILE A 260 -12.99 -10.30 20.57
CA ILE A 260 -11.93 -10.17 21.59
C ILE A 260 -11.12 -11.46 21.72
N ASP A 261 -11.80 -12.62 21.70
CA ASP A 261 -11.17 -13.93 21.84
C ASP A 261 -10.32 -14.33 20.62
N GLU A 262 -10.73 -13.93 19.41
CA GLU A 262 -10.02 -14.22 18.17
C GLU A 262 -8.79 -13.32 17.96
N TYR A 263 -8.90 -12.05 18.37
CA TYR A 263 -7.90 -11.00 18.07
C TYR A 263 -6.45 -11.39 18.37
N PRO A 264 -6.13 -12.06 19.51
CA PRO A 264 -4.75 -12.47 19.80
C PRO A 264 -4.20 -13.55 18.85
N THR A 265 -5.04 -14.25 18.11
CA THR A 265 -4.65 -15.43 17.33
C THR A 265 -4.71 -15.26 15.82
N VAL A 266 -5.16 -14.09 15.32
CA VAL A 266 -5.41 -13.89 13.87
C VAL A 266 -4.18 -13.45 13.09
N TRP A 267 -3.23 -12.80 13.73
CA TRP A 267 -2.13 -12.07 13.08
C TRP A 267 -1.13 -12.95 12.31
N GLY A 268 -1.00 -14.22 12.70
CA GLY A 268 -0.22 -15.22 11.95
C GLY A 268 -1.04 -16.07 10.99
N LYS A 269 -2.32 -15.74 10.76
CA LYS A 269 -3.21 -16.48 9.85
C LYS A 269 -3.38 -15.75 8.54
N GLU A 270 -3.76 -16.50 7.51
CA GLU A 270 -4.04 -15.97 6.17
C GLU A 270 -5.53 -15.76 5.97
N TYR A 271 -5.90 -14.75 5.19
CA TYR A 271 -7.24 -14.53 4.66
C TYR A 271 -8.34 -14.64 5.72
N THR A 272 -8.10 -14.01 6.85
CA THR A 272 -8.97 -14.04 8.02
C THR A 272 -10.32 -13.34 7.79
N SER A 273 -11.21 -13.34 8.79
CA SER A 273 -12.56 -12.79 8.65
C SER A 273 -12.60 -11.27 8.42
N GLU A 274 -11.60 -10.51 8.85
CA GLU A 274 -11.51 -9.08 8.54
C GLU A 274 -10.74 -8.78 7.25
N SER A 275 -9.98 -9.72 6.69
CA SER A 275 -9.16 -9.47 5.51
C SER A 275 -9.99 -9.40 4.23
N LEU A 276 -10.15 -8.19 3.68
CA LEU A 276 -10.78 -7.98 2.38
C LEU A 276 -9.78 -8.18 1.24
N PHE A 277 -8.52 -7.77 1.45
CA PHE A 277 -7.43 -7.98 0.51
C PHE A 277 -6.10 -8.01 1.22
N GLU A 278 -5.29 -9.02 0.92
CA GLU A 278 -3.92 -9.16 1.39
C GLU A 278 -3.01 -9.75 0.33
N PHE A 279 -1.74 -9.32 0.33
CA PHE A 279 -0.70 -9.94 -0.47
C PHE A 279 -0.15 -11.17 0.23
N TYR A 280 0.01 -12.25 -0.53
CA TYR A 280 0.60 -13.50 -0.09
C TYR A 280 2.12 -13.44 -0.06
N PHE A 281 2.70 -13.97 1.00
CA PHE A 281 4.14 -14.20 1.13
C PHE A 281 4.44 -15.58 1.71
N SER A 282 5.62 -16.10 1.43
CA SER A 282 6.11 -17.37 1.96
C SER A 282 7.61 -17.30 2.19
N LEU A 283 8.20 -18.27 2.88
CA LEU A 283 9.66 -18.31 3.07
C LEU A 283 10.44 -18.49 1.74
N THR A 284 9.81 -19.03 0.70
CA THR A 284 10.40 -19.10 -0.64
C THR A 284 10.23 -17.82 -1.44
N GLU A 285 9.21 -17.02 -1.10
CA GLU A 285 8.90 -15.72 -1.69
C GLU A 285 8.60 -14.70 -0.57
N PRO A 286 9.61 -14.30 0.21
CA PRO A 286 9.42 -13.43 1.36
C PRO A 286 9.11 -11.99 0.95
N SER A 287 8.49 -11.23 1.84
CA SER A 287 8.10 -9.84 1.60
C SER A 287 9.30 -8.95 1.22
N GLY A 288 10.45 -9.16 1.82
CA GLY A 288 11.69 -8.43 1.52
C GLY A 288 12.55 -9.01 0.40
N GLY A 289 12.03 -9.95 -0.38
CA GLY A 289 12.82 -10.68 -1.37
C GLY A 289 13.91 -11.55 -0.70
N SER A 290 14.95 -11.93 -1.46
CA SER A 290 16.02 -12.82 -0.96
C SER A 290 16.85 -12.21 0.20
N GLY A 291 16.81 -10.89 0.39
CA GLY A 291 17.49 -10.18 1.48
C GLY A 291 16.74 -10.25 2.81
N GLY A 292 15.48 -10.66 2.82
CA GLY A 292 14.69 -10.79 4.03
C GLY A 292 14.33 -9.48 4.74
N GLU A 293 14.28 -8.36 4.00
CA GLU A 293 14.14 -6.99 4.55
C GLU A 293 12.74 -6.40 4.37
N GLY A 294 11.70 -7.23 4.39
CA GLY A 294 10.32 -6.79 4.15
C GLY A 294 9.67 -6.02 5.30
N ALA A 295 8.53 -5.39 5.02
CA ALA A 295 7.80 -4.56 5.96
C ALA A 295 7.54 -5.23 7.32
N PRO A 296 7.16 -6.51 7.44
CA PRO A 296 7.02 -7.17 8.73
C PRO A 296 8.27 -7.16 9.60
N MET A 297 9.44 -7.16 8.96
CA MET A 297 10.74 -7.21 9.64
C MET A 297 11.08 -5.91 10.36
N VAL A 298 10.59 -4.77 9.88
CA VAL A 298 10.87 -3.47 10.51
C VAL A 298 10.15 -3.30 11.83
N TYR A 299 9.06 -4.02 12.05
CA TYR A 299 8.28 -4.01 13.30
C TYR A 299 8.67 -5.14 14.26
N ALA A 300 9.32 -6.20 13.77
CA ALA A 300 9.56 -7.40 14.55
C ALA A 300 10.56 -7.16 15.69
N ASN A 301 10.43 -7.97 16.76
CA ASN A 301 11.36 -7.96 17.87
C ASN A 301 12.77 -8.38 17.41
N GLU A 302 13.78 -7.71 17.92
CA GLU A 302 15.20 -7.93 17.61
C GLU A 302 15.71 -9.35 17.90
N GLU A 303 15.07 -10.09 18.79
CA GLU A 303 15.40 -11.49 19.04
C GLU A 303 15.05 -12.40 17.86
N LYS A 304 14.13 -11.96 16.99
CA LYS A 304 13.67 -12.72 15.84
C LYS A 304 14.40 -12.34 14.56
N VAL A 305 14.75 -11.05 14.42
CA VAL A 305 15.32 -10.50 13.19
C VAL A 305 16.25 -9.32 13.45
N ASP A 306 17.22 -9.09 12.55
CA ASP A 306 18.17 -7.98 12.67
C ASP A 306 17.62 -6.61 12.21
N TRP A 307 16.42 -6.53 11.63
CA TRP A 307 15.88 -5.35 10.93
C TRP A 307 14.79 -4.57 11.68
N ASN A 308 14.72 -4.71 12.97
CA ASN A 308 13.77 -4.06 13.87
C ASN A 308 13.95 -2.53 13.96
N ASN A 309 13.59 -1.82 12.90
CA ASN A 309 13.83 -0.38 12.78
C ASN A 309 12.73 0.48 13.41
N LEU A 310 11.54 -0.08 13.70
CA LEU A 310 10.40 0.63 14.26
C LEU A 310 9.98 0.03 15.60
N ILE A 311 9.71 0.90 16.55
CA ILE A 311 9.11 0.57 17.84
C ILE A 311 7.93 1.48 18.12
N LEU A 312 7.04 1.08 19.01
CA LEU A 312 5.89 1.89 19.40
C LEU A 312 6.33 3.12 20.18
N SER A 313 5.65 4.25 19.99
CA SER A 313 5.92 5.48 20.72
C SER A 313 5.29 5.48 22.12
N GLU A 314 5.82 6.30 23.02
CA GLU A 314 5.24 6.51 24.35
C GLU A 314 3.80 7.03 24.28
N ASP A 315 3.52 7.96 23.35
CA ASP A 315 2.17 8.51 23.16
C ASP A 315 1.15 7.46 22.75
N TYR A 316 1.55 6.53 21.85
CA TYR A 316 0.70 5.40 21.47
C TYR A 316 0.43 4.45 22.65
N LEU A 317 1.45 4.10 23.42
CA LEU A 317 1.30 3.22 24.59
C LEU A 317 0.41 3.85 25.65
N ASN A 318 0.58 5.14 25.92
CA ASN A 318 -0.30 5.88 26.85
C ASN A 318 -1.76 5.90 26.35
N LEU A 319 -1.97 6.03 25.03
CA LEU A 319 -3.30 5.96 24.43
C LEU A 319 -3.93 4.57 24.60
N LEU A 320 -3.15 3.51 24.46
CA LEU A 320 -3.63 2.14 24.66
C LEU A 320 -3.92 1.88 26.14
N ASP A 321 -3.07 2.39 27.05
CA ASP A 321 -3.20 2.27 28.50
C ASP A 321 -4.40 3.03 29.09
N GLU A 322 -5.09 3.90 28.30
CA GLU A 322 -6.39 4.48 28.68
C GLU A 322 -7.42 3.37 29.02
N ASP A 323 -7.23 2.16 28.46
CA ASP A 323 -8.06 0.99 28.74
C ASP A 323 -7.24 -0.29 28.93
N PRO A 324 -6.95 -0.69 30.18
CA PRO A 324 -6.22 -1.93 30.44
C PRO A 324 -6.93 -3.21 29.98
N GLN A 325 -8.22 -3.15 29.63
CA GLN A 325 -8.98 -4.30 29.11
C GLN A 325 -8.99 -4.38 27.59
N ASP A 326 -8.29 -3.46 26.92
CA ASP A 326 -8.22 -3.44 25.45
C ASP A 326 -7.36 -4.63 24.98
N VAL A 327 -7.96 -5.49 24.15
CA VAL A 327 -7.28 -6.70 23.66
C VAL A 327 -6.04 -6.38 22.83
N ARG A 328 -5.94 -5.18 22.27
CA ARG A 328 -4.80 -4.75 21.43
C ARG A 328 -3.47 -4.66 22.21
N HIS A 329 -3.50 -4.70 23.54
CA HIS A 329 -2.28 -4.93 24.31
C HIS A 329 -1.56 -6.24 23.93
N CYS A 330 -2.29 -7.25 23.44
CA CYS A 330 -1.72 -8.53 23.02
C CYS A 330 -0.77 -8.44 21.81
N VAL A 331 -0.83 -7.35 21.04
CA VAL A 331 0.07 -7.11 19.89
C VAL A 331 1.22 -6.16 20.23
N THR A 332 1.53 -6.00 21.51
CA THR A 332 2.68 -5.24 22.01
C THR A 332 3.60 -6.16 22.79
N GLU A 333 4.92 -6.08 22.57
CA GLU A 333 5.92 -6.89 23.25
C GLU A 333 7.08 -6.02 23.71
N VAL A 334 7.40 -6.08 25.00
CA VAL A 334 8.56 -5.39 25.57
C VAL A 334 9.84 -6.12 25.19
N SER A 335 10.85 -5.41 24.67
CA SER A 335 12.15 -5.99 24.36
C SER A 335 12.81 -6.57 25.63
N ALA A 336 13.32 -7.79 25.51
CA ALA A 336 14.16 -8.40 26.54
C ALA A 336 15.62 -7.87 26.49
N ILE A 337 16.01 -7.22 25.39
CA ILE A 337 17.37 -6.70 25.18
C ILE A 337 17.43 -5.24 25.63
N ALA A 338 18.14 -5.00 26.74
CA ALA A 338 18.22 -3.70 27.42
C ALA A 338 19.01 -2.61 26.68
N ASN A 339 19.59 -2.88 25.49
CA ASN A 339 20.53 -1.96 24.86
C ASN A 339 19.95 -1.31 23.59
N ASN A 340 19.09 -0.33 23.80
CA ASN A 340 18.55 0.51 22.74
C ASN A 340 19.41 1.78 22.58
N GLU A 341 20.65 1.64 22.10
CA GLU A 341 21.50 2.77 21.76
C GLU A 341 20.75 3.68 20.77
N GLY A 342 20.91 4.98 20.92
CA GLY A 342 20.23 5.99 20.07
C GLY A 342 18.86 6.42 20.57
N LEU A 343 18.21 5.69 21.49
CA LEU A 343 17.01 6.18 22.16
C LEU A 343 17.36 7.07 23.36
N PRO A 344 16.49 8.02 23.75
CA PRO A 344 16.60 8.70 25.04
C PRO A 344 16.73 7.69 26.16
N GLU A 345 17.49 8.03 27.20
CA GLU A 345 17.78 7.11 28.33
C GLU A 345 16.50 6.52 28.95
N ALA A 346 15.43 7.32 29.03
CA ALA A 346 14.12 6.87 29.54
C ALA A 346 13.48 5.77 28.70
N ALA A 347 13.80 5.70 27.39
CA ALA A 347 13.24 4.75 26.43
C ALA A 347 14.13 3.50 26.26
N ARG A 348 15.39 3.55 26.65
CA ARG A 348 16.37 2.46 26.40
C ARG A 348 15.96 1.11 26.99
N ASN A 349 15.25 1.13 28.10
CA ASN A 349 14.79 -0.09 28.80
C ASN A 349 13.31 -0.40 28.53
N ARG A 350 12.67 0.28 27.58
CA ARG A 350 11.24 0.20 27.31
C ARG A 350 10.91 0.09 25.82
N ALA A 351 11.83 -0.39 24.98
CA ALA A 351 11.48 -0.64 23.59
C ALA A 351 10.30 -1.61 23.53
N VAL A 352 9.21 -1.19 22.93
CA VAL A 352 8.01 -2.00 22.77
C VAL A 352 7.78 -2.20 21.28
N TYR A 353 7.76 -3.44 20.86
CA TYR A 353 7.56 -3.85 19.48
C TYR A 353 6.09 -4.09 19.18
N LEU A 354 5.71 -3.87 17.93
CA LEU A 354 4.42 -4.26 17.42
C LEU A 354 4.50 -5.70 16.88
N THR A 355 3.66 -6.58 17.42
CA THR A 355 3.66 -8.02 17.08
C THR A 355 2.50 -8.45 16.18
N LYS A 356 1.95 -7.52 15.38
CA LYS A 356 0.94 -7.84 14.36
C LYS A 356 1.47 -8.71 13.20
N PHE A 357 2.78 -8.90 13.09
CA PHE A 357 3.41 -9.62 11.98
C PHE A 357 4.28 -10.78 12.49
N PRO A 358 3.68 -11.77 13.17
CA PRO A 358 4.46 -12.87 13.77
C PRO A 358 4.98 -13.87 12.73
N GLY A 359 4.44 -13.84 11.49
CA GLY A 359 4.64 -14.86 10.47
C GLY A 359 3.79 -16.11 10.67
N LYS A 360 3.44 -16.76 9.57
CA LYS A 360 2.63 -18.01 9.58
C LYS A 360 3.39 -19.18 10.25
N THR A 361 4.69 -19.22 10.05
CA THR A 361 5.59 -20.24 10.64
C THR A 361 6.29 -19.75 11.93
N GLY A 362 6.01 -18.52 12.37
CA GLY A 362 6.74 -17.83 13.41
C GLY A 362 7.92 -17.00 12.89
N ASP A 363 8.09 -16.93 11.57
CA ASP A 363 9.08 -16.10 10.88
C ASP A 363 8.36 -14.92 10.20
N PRO A 364 8.62 -13.68 10.60
CA PRO A 364 7.94 -12.50 10.04
C PRO A 364 8.03 -12.37 8.50
N ARG A 365 9.02 -13.00 7.87
CA ARG A 365 9.23 -12.94 6.42
C ARG A 365 8.10 -13.56 5.61
N ASP A 366 7.36 -14.49 6.18
CA ASP A 366 6.24 -15.14 5.51
C ASP A 366 4.86 -14.60 5.93
N ASN A 367 4.82 -13.52 6.70
CA ASN A 367 3.55 -12.89 7.07
C ASN A 367 2.90 -12.25 5.85
N ASN A 368 1.64 -12.58 5.60
CA ASN A 368 0.85 -11.85 4.61
C ASN A 368 0.67 -10.38 5.04
N LEU A 369 0.56 -9.49 4.08
CA LEU A 369 0.29 -8.07 4.31
C LEU A 369 -1.15 -7.73 3.95
N CYS A 370 -1.97 -7.48 4.96
CA CYS A 370 -3.35 -7.05 4.79
C CYS A 370 -3.38 -5.57 4.38
N ILE A 371 -3.93 -5.29 3.21
CA ILE A 371 -3.99 -3.94 2.62
C ILE A 371 -5.32 -3.26 2.92
N VAL A 372 -6.38 -4.05 3.02
CA VAL A 372 -7.73 -3.56 3.34
C VAL A 372 -8.37 -4.50 4.35
N ARG A 373 -8.72 -3.97 5.52
CA ARG A 373 -9.31 -4.72 6.62
C ARG A 373 -10.66 -4.14 7.03
N LEU A 374 -11.59 -5.01 7.42
CA LEU A 374 -12.98 -4.63 7.70
C LEU A 374 -13.10 -3.56 8.81
N SER A 375 -12.30 -3.63 9.87
CA SER A 375 -12.33 -2.62 10.93
C SER A 375 -11.98 -1.21 10.43
N GLU A 376 -11.07 -1.07 9.45
CA GLU A 376 -10.84 0.21 8.79
C GLU A 376 -12.13 0.72 8.12
N ILE A 377 -12.88 -0.17 7.48
CA ILE A 377 -14.10 0.20 6.76
C ILE A 377 -15.18 0.70 7.73
N TYR A 378 -15.33 0.07 8.90
CA TYR A 378 -16.18 0.57 9.97
C TYR A 378 -15.76 1.97 10.43
N LEU A 379 -14.45 2.20 10.60
CA LEU A 379 -13.92 3.49 11.02
C LEU A 379 -14.02 4.54 9.91
N ASN A 380 -13.94 4.16 8.63
CA ASN A 380 -14.20 5.04 7.49
C ASN A 380 -15.68 5.47 7.46
N ALA A 381 -16.60 4.52 7.68
CA ALA A 381 -18.04 4.82 7.79
C ALA A 381 -18.35 5.73 8.98
N ALA A 382 -17.69 5.52 10.12
CA ALA A 382 -17.84 6.36 11.30
C ALA A 382 -17.40 7.81 11.02
N GLU A 383 -16.23 8.01 10.45
CA GLU A 383 -15.72 9.34 10.13
C GLU A 383 -16.57 10.04 9.06
N ALA A 384 -16.88 9.34 7.98
CA ALA A 384 -17.73 9.90 6.92
C ALA A 384 -19.12 10.25 7.45
N GLY A 385 -19.72 9.39 8.27
CA GLY A 385 -21.00 9.63 8.92
C GLY A 385 -20.99 10.85 9.82
N LEU A 386 -19.94 11.03 10.63
CA LEU A 386 -19.75 12.23 11.46
C LEU A 386 -19.71 13.50 10.59
N LYS A 387 -18.97 13.47 9.48
CA LYS A 387 -18.82 14.64 8.59
C LYS A 387 -20.09 15.00 7.84
N ILE A 388 -20.95 14.02 7.55
CA ILE A 388 -22.26 14.23 6.89
C ILE A 388 -23.28 14.79 7.91
N GLY A 389 -23.30 14.25 9.14
CA GLY A 389 -24.28 14.62 10.17
C GLY A 389 -25.58 13.80 10.09
N GLY A 390 -26.56 14.17 10.92
CA GLY A 390 -27.90 13.57 10.91
C GLY A 390 -27.93 12.07 11.23
N GLU A 391 -28.71 11.31 10.45
CA GLU A 391 -28.84 9.86 10.59
C GLU A 391 -27.49 9.14 10.35
N GLN A 392 -26.69 9.64 9.40
CA GLN A 392 -25.37 9.07 9.08
C GLN A 392 -24.41 9.20 10.26
N ALA A 393 -24.48 10.30 11.01
CA ALA A 393 -23.67 10.45 12.24
C ALA A 393 -24.13 9.47 13.33
N THR A 394 -25.43 9.29 13.50
CA THR A 394 -25.97 8.30 14.46
C THR A 394 -25.50 6.89 14.12
N LYS A 395 -25.60 6.52 12.85
CA LYS A 395 -25.15 5.21 12.37
C LYS A 395 -23.62 5.07 12.41
N GLY A 396 -22.89 6.15 12.12
CA GLY A 396 -21.43 6.22 12.25
C GLY A 396 -20.95 5.98 13.68
N MET A 397 -21.69 6.49 14.68
CA MET A 397 -21.42 6.23 16.10
C MET A 397 -21.63 4.74 16.44
N GLU A 398 -22.66 4.09 15.87
CA GLU A 398 -22.85 2.64 16.02
C GLU A 398 -21.68 1.86 15.45
N TYR A 399 -21.22 2.18 14.24
CA TYR A 399 -20.07 1.53 13.60
C TYR A 399 -18.77 1.71 14.41
N LEU A 400 -18.54 2.89 15.00
CA LEU A 400 -17.43 3.08 15.93
C LEU A 400 -17.57 2.17 17.15
N ASN A 401 -18.75 2.08 17.73
CA ASN A 401 -19.00 1.24 18.89
C ASN A 401 -18.93 -0.25 18.58
N ASP A 402 -19.21 -0.67 17.36
CA ASP A 402 -19.01 -2.05 16.92
C ASP A 402 -17.53 -2.43 16.97
N VAL A 403 -16.63 -1.56 16.50
CA VAL A 403 -15.18 -1.77 16.63
C VAL A 403 -14.81 -1.83 18.12
N ILE A 404 -15.19 -0.83 18.91
CA ILE A 404 -14.85 -0.75 20.34
C ILE A 404 -15.32 -2.02 21.08
N THR A 405 -16.56 -2.48 20.84
CA THR A 405 -17.14 -3.64 21.49
C THR A 405 -16.35 -4.93 21.20
N ASN A 406 -15.78 -5.01 20.02
CA ASN A 406 -14.95 -6.14 19.60
C ASN A 406 -13.47 -6.00 20.02
N ARG A 407 -13.10 -4.94 20.76
CA ARG A 407 -11.72 -4.71 21.22
C ARG A 407 -11.60 -4.62 22.73
N THR A 408 -12.69 -4.34 23.45
CA THR A 408 -12.65 -4.26 24.91
C THR A 408 -13.96 -4.70 25.58
N THR A 409 -13.83 -5.29 26.74
CA THR A 409 -14.96 -5.59 27.64
C THR A 409 -15.37 -4.37 28.48
N ASN A 410 -14.55 -3.30 28.49
CA ASN A 410 -14.83 -2.08 29.23
C ASN A 410 -15.92 -1.25 28.54
N THR A 411 -17.14 -1.37 29.02
CA THR A 411 -18.31 -0.66 28.44
C THR A 411 -18.22 0.86 28.56
N ALA A 412 -17.39 1.39 29.46
CA ALA A 412 -17.17 2.84 29.59
C ALA A 412 -16.46 3.45 28.38
N MET A 413 -15.79 2.63 27.56
CA MET A 413 -15.13 3.06 26.33
C MET A 413 -16.10 3.33 25.18
N LYS A 414 -17.37 2.90 25.28
CA LYS A 414 -18.39 3.17 24.26
C LYS A 414 -18.77 4.63 24.22
N VAL A 415 -19.06 5.13 23.04
CA VAL A 415 -19.61 6.46 22.80
C VAL A 415 -21.14 6.37 22.93
N ASN A 416 -21.70 6.93 24.00
CA ASN A 416 -23.13 6.82 24.30
C ASN A 416 -23.93 8.10 24.01
N ALA A 417 -23.25 9.24 23.90
CA ALA A 417 -23.87 10.52 23.60
C ALA A 417 -23.35 11.08 22.28
N ALA A 418 -24.22 11.70 21.49
CA ALA A 418 -23.85 12.33 20.23
C ALA A 418 -22.77 13.45 20.41
N ALA A 419 -22.74 14.09 21.59
CA ALA A 419 -21.71 15.10 21.90
C ALA A 419 -20.31 14.49 22.04
N ASP A 420 -20.19 13.21 22.40
CA ASP A 420 -18.92 12.51 22.56
C ASP A 420 -18.48 11.82 21.25
N PHE A 421 -19.35 11.76 20.25
CA PHE A 421 -19.03 11.27 18.92
C PHE A 421 -18.32 12.36 18.13
N THR A 422 -17.02 12.47 18.32
CA THR A 422 -16.17 13.50 17.76
C THR A 422 -15.10 12.91 16.83
N LEU A 423 -14.54 13.77 15.96
CA LEU A 423 -13.42 13.36 15.12
C LEU A 423 -12.23 12.87 15.96
N GLU A 424 -11.92 13.54 17.06
CA GLU A 424 -10.83 13.14 17.97
C GLU A 424 -11.06 11.74 18.51
N ARG A 425 -12.29 11.41 18.91
CA ARG A 425 -12.63 10.05 19.42
C ARG A 425 -12.47 8.98 18.34
N ILE A 426 -12.88 9.28 17.11
CA ILE A 426 -12.68 8.38 15.96
C ILE A 426 -11.19 8.19 15.67
N LEU A 427 -10.42 9.28 15.63
CA LEU A 427 -8.98 9.21 15.35
C LEU A 427 -8.21 8.47 16.45
N LYS A 428 -8.58 8.61 17.72
CA LYS A 428 -8.03 7.77 18.80
C LYS A 428 -8.26 6.27 18.55
N GLU A 429 -9.46 5.91 18.12
CA GLU A 429 -9.77 4.51 17.82
C GLU A 429 -9.01 4.02 16.57
N ARG A 430 -8.90 4.86 15.53
CA ARG A 430 -8.12 4.55 14.32
C ARG A 430 -6.65 4.33 14.64
N ARG A 431 -6.04 5.15 15.48
CA ARG A 431 -4.64 4.98 15.94
C ARG A 431 -4.45 3.62 16.60
N LYS A 432 -5.30 3.27 17.57
CA LYS A 432 -5.23 1.98 18.28
C LYS A 432 -5.41 0.79 17.34
N GLU A 433 -6.33 0.92 16.39
CA GLU A 433 -6.69 -0.17 15.48
C GLU A 433 -5.72 -0.36 14.34
N LEU A 434 -5.22 0.72 13.73
CA LEU A 434 -4.52 0.70 12.44
C LEU A 434 -3.01 0.94 12.55
N VAL A 435 -2.45 0.97 13.77
CA VAL A 435 -0.99 1.06 13.97
C VAL A 435 -0.30 -0.11 13.24
N GLY A 436 0.77 0.17 12.53
CA GLY A 436 1.50 -0.81 11.74
C GLY A 436 0.88 -1.12 10.36
N GLU A 437 -0.17 -0.41 9.95
CA GLU A 437 -0.86 -0.65 8.67
C GLU A 437 -0.67 0.52 7.66
N GLY A 438 0.21 1.47 7.97
CA GLY A 438 0.61 2.56 7.08
C GLY A 438 -0.45 3.62 6.81
N LEU A 439 -1.49 3.73 7.64
CA LEU A 439 -2.67 4.55 7.35
C LEU A 439 -2.77 5.85 8.17
N VAL A 440 -2.20 5.88 9.37
CA VAL A 440 -2.47 6.93 10.37
C VAL A 440 -2.08 8.34 9.92
N VAL A 441 -0.97 8.51 9.20
CA VAL A 441 -0.56 9.85 8.71
C VAL A 441 -1.63 10.48 7.82
N TYR A 442 -2.34 9.69 7.03
CA TYR A 442 -3.37 10.20 6.12
C TYR A 442 -4.63 10.64 6.86
N ASP A 443 -4.88 10.08 8.05
CA ASP A 443 -5.97 10.52 8.94
C ASP A 443 -5.76 11.97 9.38
N TYR A 444 -4.53 12.32 9.74
CA TYR A 444 -4.17 13.69 10.12
C TYR A 444 -4.19 14.64 8.93
N THR A 445 -3.54 14.26 7.82
CA THR A 445 -3.38 15.16 6.68
C THR A 445 -4.70 15.48 6.00
N ARG A 446 -5.63 14.50 5.83
CA ARG A 446 -6.95 14.80 5.24
C ARG A 446 -7.81 15.69 6.11
N ASN A 447 -7.64 15.61 7.45
CA ASN A 447 -8.38 16.43 8.40
C ASN A 447 -7.69 17.76 8.73
N LYS A 448 -6.61 18.10 8.01
CA LYS A 448 -5.80 19.32 8.25
C LYS A 448 -5.31 19.45 9.68
N LEU A 449 -4.95 18.32 10.29
CA LEU A 449 -4.39 18.27 11.63
C LEU A 449 -2.86 18.15 11.54
N PRO A 450 -2.12 18.77 12.47
CA PRO A 450 -0.68 18.58 12.56
C PRO A 450 -0.38 17.16 13.03
N VAL A 451 0.71 16.57 12.52
CA VAL A 451 1.29 15.37 13.12
C VAL A 451 2.21 15.82 14.24
N GLU A 452 1.82 15.55 15.48
CA GLU A 452 2.58 15.92 16.67
C GLU A 452 3.17 14.67 17.32
N ARG A 453 4.48 14.58 17.39
CA ARG A 453 5.21 13.49 18.04
C ARG A 453 5.44 13.84 19.50
N LYS A 454 4.55 13.33 20.36
CA LYS A 454 4.56 13.55 21.80
C LYS A 454 5.33 12.44 22.51
N GLY A 455 5.82 12.77 23.70
CA GLY A 455 6.60 11.84 24.51
C GLY A 455 8.10 12.06 24.39
N SER A 456 8.84 11.42 25.29
CA SER A 456 10.29 11.61 25.45
C SER A 456 11.14 10.60 24.65
N TRP A 457 10.51 9.67 23.99
CA TRP A 457 11.20 8.54 23.36
C TRP A 457 11.60 8.77 21.89
N HIS A 458 11.07 9.82 21.28
CA HIS A 458 11.45 10.16 19.91
C HIS A 458 12.93 10.56 19.82
N LEU A 459 13.55 10.25 18.69
CA LEU A 459 14.96 10.51 18.45
C LEU A 459 15.27 12.01 18.47
N THR A 460 16.38 12.37 19.07
CA THR A 460 16.87 13.77 19.09
C THR A 460 17.23 14.31 17.71
N SER A 461 17.40 13.44 16.70
CA SER A 461 17.55 13.87 15.31
C SER A 461 16.35 14.67 14.78
N LEU A 462 15.18 14.52 15.39
CA LEU A 462 14.00 15.33 15.08
C LEU A 462 14.17 16.82 15.43
N ASP A 463 15.04 17.15 16.38
CA ASP A 463 15.38 18.55 16.69
C ASP A 463 16.04 19.24 15.49
N THR A 464 16.94 18.53 14.80
CA THR A 464 17.65 19.05 13.64
C THR A 464 16.77 19.09 12.40
N SER A 465 15.93 18.07 12.19
CA SER A 465 15.02 18.00 11.04
C SER A 465 13.76 18.85 11.22
N GLY A 466 13.45 19.30 12.44
CA GLY A 466 12.20 19.99 12.76
C GLY A 466 10.97 19.12 12.54
N ALA A 467 11.10 17.80 12.75
CA ALA A 467 10.05 16.83 12.46
C ALA A 467 9.26 16.37 13.71
N TYR A 468 9.41 17.03 14.85
CA TYR A 468 8.54 16.79 16.01
C TYR A 468 7.09 17.20 15.72
N THR A 469 6.89 18.28 14.96
CA THR A 469 5.57 18.74 14.55
C THR A 469 5.58 19.04 13.05
N ILE A 470 4.78 18.30 12.29
CA ILE A 470 4.58 18.54 10.87
C ILE A 470 3.22 19.19 10.67
N GLN A 471 3.23 20.40 10.14
CA GLN A 471 2.02 21.16 9.89
C GLN A 471 1.27 20.65 8.64
N PRO A 472 -0.06 20.83 8.55
CA PRO A 472 -0.85 20.37 7.42
C PRO A 472 -0.46 20.98 6.06
N ASN A 473 0.28 22.08 6.07
CA ASN A 473 0.79 22.76 4.88
C ASN A 473 2.30 22.60 4.67
N ASP A 474 2.95 21.70 5.40
CA ASP A 474 4.37 21.45 5.24
C ASP A 474 4.62 20.76 3.89
N SER A 475 5.46 21.37 3.03
CA SER A 475 5.76 20.83 1.69
C SER A 475 6.40 19.43 1.76
N ARG A 476 7.04 19.09 2.87
CA ARG A 476 7.63 17.77 3.09
C ARG A 476 6.59 16.65 3.20
N LEU A 477 5.28 16.97 3.27
CA LEU A 477 4.22 15.96 3.17
C LEU A 477 4.25 15.19 1.85
N ALA A 478 4.70 15.82 0.77
CA ALA A 478 5.03 15.14 -0.48
C ALA A 478 6.53 14.85 -0.53
N ILE A 479 6.93 13.60 -0.77
CA ILE A 479 8.35 13.32 -0.99
C ILE A 479 8.79 13.77 -2.38
N PRO A 480 10.09 14.05 -2.59
CA PRO A 480 10.59 14.50 -3.87
C PRO A 480 10.36 13.47 -4.99
N ILE A 481 10.06 13.96 -6.19
CA ILE A 481 10.13 13.14 -7.41
C ILE A 481 11.59 12.71 -7.61
N PRO A 482 11.86 11.44 -8.00
CA PRO A 482 13.22 10.96 -8.18
C PRO A 482 14.02 11.84 -9.13
N GLN A 483 15.25 12.17 -8.78
CA GLN A 483 16.12 13.02 -9.62
C GLN A 483 16.34 12.39 -11.00
N THR A 484 16.46 11.08 -11.06
CA THR A 484 16.60 10.33 -12.32
C THR A 484 15.44 10.54 -13.29
N GLU A 485 14.22 10.69 -12.76
CA GLU A 485 13.01 10.96 -13.56
C GLU A 485 12.98 12.43 -14.04
N ILE A 486 13.35 13.37 -13.18
CA ILE A 486 13.48 14.80 -13.54
C ILE A 486 14.51 14.98 -14.64
N ASP A 487 15.66 14.29 -14.53
CA ASP A 487 16.75 14.39 -15.51
C ASP A 487 16.35 13.74 -16.86
N ALA A 488 15.55 12.67 -16.83
CA ALA A 488 15.10 11.96 -18.04
C ALA A 488 13.91 12.64 -18.74
N ASN A 489 13.04 13.31 -17.98
CA ASN A 489 11.81 13.91 -18.49
C ASN A 489 11.74 15.41 -18.13
N PRO A 490 12.07 16.32 -19.07
CA PRO A 490 12.07 17.75 -18.81
C PRO A 490 10.67 18.36 -18.55
N ASN A 491 9.59 17.60 -18.76
CA ASN A 491 8.23 18.04 -18.48
C ASN A 491 7.83 17.77 -16.99
N LEU A 492 8.66 17.04 -16.24
CA LEU A 492 8.42 16.81 -14.83
C LEU A 492 8.91 18.00 -14.00
N VAL A 493 8.06 18.51 -13.15
CA VAL A 493 8.36 19.57 -12.19
C VAL A 493 8.55 18.93 -10.81
N GLN A 494 9.63 19.30 -10.10
CA GLN A 494 9.92 18.81 -8.75
C GLN A 494 8.88 19.28 -7.73
N ASN A 495 8.68 18.53 -6.67
CA ASN A 495 7.95 18.98 -5.48
C ASN A 495 8.71 20.12 -4.77
N PRO A 496 8.02 21.07 -4.13
CA PRO A 496 8.63 22.21 -3.45
C PRO A 496 9.54 21.79 -2.29
#